data_98a93a73390cdda365240ba8adea8116
#
_entry.id   98a93a73390cdda365240ba8adea8116
#
_cell.length_a   1.000
_cell.length_b   1.000
_cell.length_c   1.000
_cell.angle_alpha   90.00
_cell.angle_beta   90.00
_cell.angle_gamma   90.00
#
_symmetry.space_group_name_H-M   'P 1'
#
loop_
_entity.id
_entity.type
_entity.pdbx_description
1 polymer ?
#
loop_
_entity_poly.entity_id
_entity_poly.type
_entity_poly.pdbx_seq_one_letter_code
_entity_poly.pdbx_strand_id
1 'polypeptide(L)'
;IMTMAEDLLNHPEKKHGKIRIGFTPDEEVGAGADHFDVKLFGADYAYTVDGGALGELEYENFNAAGAKLHVYGRSVHPGSAKGKMKNAILIAQEFQKLLPVEQNPMYTEGYEGFFHLDAISGNVEEATADYIIRDHNRQLFEQKKELFLSCADFLNRKYGEGTVIVDMKDSYYNMREIMEQHMHLIDNAKAAMEELGIEPKVSPIRGGTDGARLSFMGLPCPNLCTGGENYHGRYEYACVQSMEKTTGLLIAIAAKYADR
;
A
#
# COMPACT_ATOMS: atom_id res chain seq x y z
N ILE A 1 -5.42 11.35 -18.74
CA ILE A 1 -4.05 11.76 -19.14
C ILE A 1 -4.01 12.04 -20.64
N MET A 2 -4.37 11.11 -21.53
CA MET A 2 -4.29 11.31 -22.99
C MET A 2 -5.17 12.44 -23.49
N THR A 3 -6.40 12.56 -22.96
CA THR A 3 -7.32 13.67 -23.32
C THR A 3 -6.77 15.03 -22.84
N MET A 4 -6.13 15.09 -21.66
CA MET A 4 -5.39 16.29 -21.23
C MET A 4 -4.28 16.65 -22.22
N ALA A 5 -3.48 15.67 -22.65
CA ALA A 5 -2.40 15.92 -23.60
C ALA A 5 -2.91 16.43 -24.96
N GLU A 6 -3.98 15.84 -25.48
CA GLU A 6 -4.65 16.29 -26.70
C GLU A 6 -5.19 17.72 -26.56
N ASP A 7 -5.84 18.03 -25.43
CA ASP A 7 -6.37 19.37 -25.18
C ASP A 7 -5.24 20.42 -25.14
N LEU A 8 -4.15 20.17 -24.44
CA LEU A 8 -3.01 21.08 -24.34
C LEU A 8 -2.30 21.27 -25.70
N LEU A 9 -2.21 20.24 -26.53
CA LEU A 9 -1.64 20.34 -27.86
C LEU A 9 -2.52 21.16 -28.82
N ASN A 10 -3.84 21.06 -28.68
CA ASN A 10 -4.80 21.78 -29.52
C ASN A 10 -5.05 23.22 -29.02
N HIS A 11 -4.63 23.57 -27.82
CA HIS A 11 -4.83 24.88 -27.20
C HIS A 11 -3.51 25.45 -26.69
N PRO A 12 -2.59 25.87 -27.59
CA PRO A 12 -1.26 26.34 -27.19
C PRO A 12 -1.26 27.63 -26.36
N GLU A 13 -2.39 28.32 -26.24
CA GLU A 13 -2.59 29.47 -25.36
C GLU A 13 -2.69 29.06 -23.89
N LYS A 14 -2.99 27.78 -23.58
CA LYS A 14 -3.01 27.26 -22.21
C LYS A 14 -1.57 27.08 -21.71
N LYS A 15 -1.22 27.84 -20.70
CA LYS A 15 0.13 27.79 -20.13
C LYS A 15 0.34 26.52 -19.33
N HIS A 16 1.49 25.90 -19.49
CA HIS A 16 1.94 24.76 -18.71
C HIS A 16 3.45 24.63 -18.72
N GLY A 17 4.03 23.99 -17.73
CA GLY A 17 5.44 23.60 -17.73
C GLY A 17 5.70 22.42 -18.67
N LYS A 18 6.91 21.88 -18.63
CA LYS A 18 7.26 20.66 -19.37
C LYS A 18 6.55 19.45 -18.74
N ILE A 19 5.74 18.76 -19.54
CA ILE A 19 4.98 17.58 -19.12
C ILE A 19 5.67 16.32 -19.63
N ARG A 20 5.80 15.34 -18.75
CA ARG A 20 6.20 13.97 -19.04
C ARG A 20 5.03 13.04 -18.72
N ILE A 21 4.77 12.08 -19.58
CA ILE A 21 3.72 11.07 -19.39
C ILE A 21 4.39 9.70 -19.35
N GLY A 22 4.09 8.91 -18.34
CA GLY A 22 4.53 7.54 -18.19
C GLY A 22 3.35 6.63 -17.85
N PHE A 23 3.41 5.39 -18.31
CA PHE A 23 2.48 4.32 -17.99
C PHE A 23 3.28 3.14 -17.47
N THR A 24 2.90 2.63 -16.31
CA THR A 24 3.54 1.48 -15.67
C THR A 24 2.67 0.23 -15.87
N PRO A 25 3.22 -0.90 -16.33
CA PRO A 25 2.55 -2.19 -16.29
C PRO A 25 2.67 -2.82 -14.90
N ASP A 26 1.89 -3.86 -14.61
CA ASP A 26 2.04 -4.72 -13.41
C ASP A 26 1.85 -4.01 -12.06
N GLU A 27 1.11 -2.88 -12.02
CA GLU A 27 0.78 -2.19 -10.76
C GLU A 27 0.00 -3.11 -9.82
N GLU A 28 -1.00 -3.83 -10.32
CA GLU A 28 -1.89 -4.73 -9.56
C GLU A 28 -1.17 -5.90 -8.86
N VAL A 29 0.03 -6.23 -9.30
CA VAL A 29 0.90 -7.21 -8.63
C VAL A 29 2.01 -6.54 -7.81
N GLY A 30 1.94 -5.22 -7.63
CA GLY A 30 2.89 -4.42 -6.85
C GLY A 30 4.27 -4.25 -7.49
N ALA A 31 4.38 -4.43 -8.81
CA ALA A 31 5.64 -4.37 -9.54
C ALA A 31 5.74 -3.19 -10.53
N GLY A 32 4.73 -2.31 -10.57
CA GLY A 32 4.60 -1.24 -11.58
C GLY A 32 5.82 -0.33 -11.68
N ALA A 33 6.39 0.08 -10.56
CA ALA A 33 7.56 0.96 -10.53
C ALA A 33 8.91 0.22 -10.59
N ASP A 34 8.96 -1.12 -10.59
CA ASP A 34 10.20 -1.90 -10.44
C ASP A 34 11.26 -1.59 -11.50
N HIS A 35 10.82 -1.34 -12.72
CA HIS A 35 11.69 -1.07 -13.86
C HIS A 35 11.58 0.37 -14.37
N PHE A 36 10.91 1.26 -13.62
CA PHE A 36 10.74 2.64 -14.02
C PHE A 36 12.03 3.43 -13.85
N ASP A 37 12.59 3.92 -14.96
CA ASP A 37 13.80 4.74 -14.94
C ASP A 37 13.46 6.20 -14.65
N VAL A 38 13.45 6.59 -13.37
CA VAL A 38 13.17 7.94 -12.90
C VAL A 38 14.12 8.97 -13.52
N LYS A 39 15.41 8.61 -13.72
CA LYS A 39 16.41 9.52 -14.30
C LYS A 39 16.13 9.78 -15.77
N LEU A 40 15.82 8.73 -16.54
CA LEU A 40 15.45 8.84 -17.94
C LEU A 40 14.12 9.60 -18.09
N PHE A 41 13.16 9.34 -17.21
CA PHE A 41 11.88 10.05 -17.18
C PHE A 41 12.10 11.55 -17.00
N GLY A 42 13.03 11.96 -16.13
CA GLY A 42 13.57 13.32 -16.06
C GLY A 42 12.50 14.36 -15.70
N ALA A 43 11.64 14.05 -14.75
CA ALA A 43 10.71 14.97 -14.10
C ALA A 43 11.17 15.26 -12.67
N ASP A 44 10.94 16.49 -12.20
CA ASP A 44 11.25 16.89 -10.82
C ASP A 44 10.17 16.42 -9.84
N TYR A 45 8.92 16.35 -10.30
CA TYR A 45 7.74 15.94 -9.55
C TYR A 45 6.79 15.16 -10.46
N ALA A 46 5.92 14.37 -9.85
CA ALA A 46 4.88 13.64 -10.58
C ALA A 46 3.58 13.57 -9.77
N TYR A 47 2.53 13.11 -10.43
CA TYR A 47 1.29 12.65 -9.83
C TYR A 47 0.92 11.32 -10.49
N THR A 48 0.59 10.31 -9.71
CA THR A 48 -0.14 9.15 -10.22
C THR A 48 -1.61 9.51 -10.36
N VAL A 49 -2.28 9.03 -11.40
CA VAL A 49 -3.73 9.16 -11.61
C VAL A 49 -4.32 7.78 -11.45
N ASP A 50 -4.44 7.35 -10.20
CA ASP A 50 -4.72 5.98 -9.79
C ASP A 50 -5.58 5.91 -8.51
N GLY A 51 -6.08 7.05 -8.04
CA GLY A 51 -6.95 7.13 -6.87
C GLY A 51 -8.42 6.89 -7.22
N GLY A 52 -9.26 6.90 -6.21
CA GLY A 52 -10.68 6.58 -6.27
C GLY A 52 -11.58 7.73 -6.68
N ALA A 53 -12.56 8.00 -5.84
CA ALA A 53 -13.64 8.95 -6.08
C ALA A 53 -13.13 10.37 -6.37
N LEU A 54 -13.92 11.12 -7.13
CA LEU A 54 -13.60 12.51 -7.47
C LEU A 54 -13.31 13.35 -6.23
N GLY A 55 -12.15 14.03 -6.28
CA GLY A 55 -11.64 14.89 -5.19
C GLY A 55 -10.67 14.18 -4.25
N GLU A 56 -10.51 12.88 -4.33
CA GLU A 56 -9.48 12.18 -3.55
C GLU A 56 -8.08 12.62 -3.95
N LEU A 57 -7.28 12.90 -2.91
CA LEU A 57 -5.88 13.30 -3.00
C LEU A 57 -5.12 12.59 -1.89
N GLU A 58 -4.18 11.75 -2.26
CA GLU A 58 -3.53 10.84 -1.35
C GLU A 58 -2.02 11.04 -1.39
N TYR A 59 -1.43 11.27 -0.23
CA TYR A 59 0.02 11.42 -0.07
C TYR A 59 0.56 10.65 1.14
N GLU A 60 -0.28 9.76 1.67
CA GLU A 60 0.05 8.82 2.74
C GLU A 60 -0.44 7.41 2.35
N ASN A 61 0.34 6.41 2.67
CA ASN A 61 0.00 5.01 2.50
C ASN A 61 0.54 4.18 3.68
N PHE A 62 0.19 2.91 3.78
CA PHE A 62 0.77 2.06 4.80
C PHE A 62 2.29 1.87 4.61
N ASN A 63 3.01 1.66 5.73
CA ASN A 63 4.19 0.82 5.73
C ASN A 63 3.72 -0.63 5.73
N ALA A 64 4.38 -1.51 4.99
CA ALA A 64 3.96 -2.89 4.82
C ALA A 64 5.12 -3.88 4.87
N ALA A 65 4.86 -5.01 5.53
CA ALA A 65 5.73 -6.19 5.49
C ALA A 65 4.88 -7.44 5.24
N GLY A 66 5.44 -8.37 4.48
CA GLY A 66 4.99 -9.75 4.43
C GLY A 66 5.76 -10.59 5.46
N ALA A 67 5.08 -11.52 6.12
CA ALA A 67 5.73 -12.46 7.02
C ALA A 67 5.20 -13.87 6.78
N LYS A 68 6.11 -14.80 6.53
CA LYS A 68 5.78 -16.22 6.42
C LYS A 68 6.20 -16.94 7.69
N LEU A 69 5.24 -17.57 8.34
CA LEU A 69 5.44 -18.42 9.51
C LEU A 69 5.60 -19.86 9.04
N HIS A 70 6.70 -20.48 9.42
CA HIS A 70 6.92 -21.92 9.28
C HIS A 70 6.90 -22.56 10.64
N VAL A 71 6.08 -23.58 10.83
CA VAL A 71 5.95 -24.31 12.09
C VAL A 71 6.26 -25.78 11.86
N TYR A 72 7.20 -26.31 12.66
CA TYR A 72 7.63 -27.70 12.62
C TYR A 72 7.11 -28.46 13.85
N GLY A 73 6.36 -29.49 13.57
CA GLY A 73 5.80 -30.38 14.58
C GLY A 73 6.57 -31.67 14.76
N ARG A 74 5.94 -32.62 15.42
CA ARG A 74 6.39 -34.01 15.56
C ARG A 74 5.18 -34.92 15.65
N SER A 75 4.98 -35.71 14.63
CA SER A 75 3.90 -36.71 14.59
C SER A 75 4.27 -37.94 15.39
N VAL A 76 3.31 -38.48 16.11
CA VAL A 76 3.33 -39.80 16.78
C VAL A 76 1.92 -40.36 16.74
N HIS A 77 1.79 -41.68 17.02
CA HIS A 77 0.47 -42.29 17.11
C HIS A 77 -0.41 -41.57 18.15
N PRO A 78 -1.63 -41.10 17.82
CA PRO A 78 -2.47 -40.30 18.72
C PRO A 78 -2.74 -40.95 20.08
N GLY A 79 -2.93 -42.24 20.12
CA GLY A 79 -3.15 -43.00 21.38
C GLY A 79 -1.97 -42.99 22.34
N SER A 80 -0.75 -42.62 21.90
CA SER A 80 0.46 -42.55 22.73
C SER A 80 1.14 -41.18 22.66
N ALA A 81 0.39 -40.13 22.33
CA ALA A 81 0.91 -38.81 21.99
C ALA A 81 1.26 -37.94 23.22
N LYS A 82 0.75 -38.26 24.40
CA LYS A 82 0.94 -37.45 25.58
C LYS A 82 2.43 -37.18 25.87
N GLY A 83 2.82 -35.90 25.91
CA GLY A 83 4.20 -35.45 26.14
C GLY A 83 5.18 -35.71 24.99
N LYS A 84 4.69 -36.22 23.83
CA LYS A 84 5.54 -36.58 22.71
C LYS A 84 5.18 -35.80 21.44
N MET A 85 3.89 -35.68 21.13
CA MET A 85 3.43 -35.00 19.91
C MET A 85 3.59 -33.49 20.03
N LYS A 86 4.04 -32.86 18.92
CA LYS A 86 3.93 -31.43 18.67
C LYS A 86 3.09 -31.29 17.39
N ASN A 87 1.90 -30.72 17.50
CA ASN A 87 1.02 -30.53 16.34
C ASN A 87 1.24 -29.15 15.76
N ALA A 88 1.84 -29.08 14.57
CA ALA A 88 2.19 -27.82 13.91
C ALA A 88 0.98 -26.92 13.66
N ILE A 89 -0.18 -27.50 13.27
CA ILE A 89 -1.42 -26.71 13.04
C ILE A 89 -1.86 -26.03 14.35
N LEU A 90 -1.84 -26.77 15.47
CA LEU A 90 -2.26 -26.20 16.76
C LEU A 90 -1.29 -25.13 17.26
N ILE A 91 0.01 -25.29 16.98
CA ILE A 91 1.03 -24.27 17.31
C ILE A 91 0.82 -23.03 16.44
N ALA A 92 0.52 -23.16 15.15
CA ALA A 92 0.20 -22.03 14.27
C ALA A 92 -1.07 -21.29 14.74
N GLN A 93 -2.09 -22.01 15.19
CA GLN A 93 -3.28 -21.40 15.80
C GLN A 93 -2.96 -20.70 17.14
N GLU A 94 -2.06 -21.25 17.94
CA GLU A 94 -1.59 -20.60 19.17
C GLU A 94 -0.85 -19.31 18.86
N PHE A 95 0.00 -19.30 17.83
CA PHE A 95 0.65 -18.09 17.34
C PHE A 95 -0.37 -16.99 17.02
N GLN A 96 -1.40 -17.32 16.23
CA GLN A 96 -2.47 -16.35 15.90
C GLN A 96 -3.15 -15.77 17.14
N LYS A 97 -3.31 -16.57 18.20
CA LYS A 97 -3.94 -16.11 19.45
C LYS A 97 -3.06 -15.20 20.32
N LEU A 98 -1.76 -15.14 20.05
CA LEU A 98 -0.83 -14.22 20.71
C LEU A 98 -0.87 -12.82 20.10
N LEU A 99 -1.35 -12.68 18.86
CA LEU A 99 -1.52 -11.38 18.20
C LEU A 99 -2.78 -10.69 18.73
N PRO A 100 -2.78 -9.34 18.84
CA PRO A 100 -3.95 -8.58 19.29
C PRO A 100 -5.14 -8.79 18.33
N VAL A 101 -6.25 -9.28 18.85
CA VAL A 101 -7.42 -9.64 18.04
C VAL A 101 -8.07 -8.42 17.38
N GLU A 102 -8.01 -7.27 18.05
CA GLU A 102 -8.53 -5.99 17.56
C GLU A 102 -7.69 -5.41 16.42
N GLN A 103 -6.44 -5.82 16.30
CA GLN A 103 -5.56 -5.40 15.20
C GLN A 103 -5.67 -6.36 14.00
N ASN A 104 -6.86 -6.46 13.45
CA ASN A 104 -7.20 -7.29 12.32
C ASN A 104 -7.99 -6.44 11.31
N PRO A 105 -7.87 -6.61 10.00
CA PRO A 105 -8.61 -5.83 9.00
C PRO A 105 -10.12 -5.76 9.22
N MET A 106 -10.72 -6.77 9.86
CA MET A 106 -12.16 -6.77 10.18
C MET A 106 -12.55 -5.77 11.26
N TYR A 107 -11.59 -5.23 12.01
CA TYR A 107 -11.82 -4.34 13.16
C TYR A 107 -11.08 -3.02 13.07
N THR A 108 -10.39 -2.75 11.96
CA THR A 108 -9.55 -1.56 11.78
C THR A 108 -9.99 -0.70 10.60
N GLU A 109 -9.92 0.62 10.76
CA GLU A 109 -10.23 1.61 9.74
C GLU A 109 -9.24 2.79 9.75
N GLY A 110 -9.33 3.69 8.81
CA GLY A 110 -8.53 4.92 8.75
C GLY A 110 -7.03 4.64 8.89
N TYR A 111 -6.41 5.19 9.91
CA TYR A 111 -4.98 5.08 10.21
C TYR A 111 -4.58 3.83 11.01
N GLU A 112 -5.55 3.03 11.45
CA GLU A 112 -5.28 1.86 12.29
C GLU A 112 -4.59 0.76 11.51
N GLY A 113 -3.43 0.33 12.04
CA GLY A 113 -2.65 -0.77 11.49
C GLY A 113 -3.14 -2.14 11.94
N PHE A 114 -2.68 -3.20 11.27
CA PHE A 114 -3.18 -4.54 11.51
C PHE A 114 -2.14 -5.65 11.23
N PHE A 115 -2.47 -6.84 11.73
CA PHE A 115 -1.94 -8.14 11.31
C PHE A 115 -3.05 -8.88 10.55
N HIS A 116 -2.79 -9.27 9.31
CA HIS A 116 -3.74 -10.04 8.51
C HIS A 116 -3.16 -11.42 8.23
N LEU A 117 -3.84 -12.46 8.73
CA LEU A 117 -3.58 -13.83 8.32
C LEU A 117 -4.26 -14.04 6.97
N ASP A 118 -3.46 -14.10 5.92
CA ASP A 118 -3.94 -14.22 4.53
C ASP A 118 -4.16 -15.68 4.12
N ALA A 119 -3.23 -16.56 4.51
CA ALA A 119 -3.34 -17.99 4.22
C ALA A 119 -2.76 -18.83 5.36
N ILE A 120 -3.33 -20.01 5.57
CA ILE A 120 -2.78 -21.04 6.46
C ILE A 120 -2.98 -22.43 5.86
N SER A 121 -1.94 -23.25 5.92
CA SER A 121 -2.00 -24.65 5.49
C SER A 121 -1.10 -25.54 6.33
N GLY A 122 -1.33 -26.83 6.36
CA GLY A 122 -0.43 -27.76 7.07
C GLY A 122 -1.07 -29.05 7.56
N ASN A 123 -0.26 -29.79 8.30
CA ASN A 123 -0.59 -31.06 8.97
C ASN A 123 0.07 -31.09 10.36
N VAL A 124 0.15 -32.27 10.98
CA VAL A 124 0.75 -32.42 12.31
C VAL A 124 2.25 -32.14 12.32
N GLU A 125 2.96 -32.45 11.23
CA GLU A 125 4.43 -32.32 11.15
C GLU A 125 4.89 -30.95 10.72
N GLU A 126 4.13 -30.27 9.87
CA GLU A 126 4.46 -28.94 9.38
C GLU A 126 3.22 -28.11 9.12
N ALA A 127 3.31 -26.81 9.33
CA ALA A 127 2.30 -25.83 8.94
C ALA A 127 2.98 -24.53 8.47
N THR A 128 2.32 -23.85 7.56
CA THR A 128 2.72 -22.52 7.11
C THR A 128 1.56 -21.55 7.25
N ALA A 129 1.88 -20.30 7.58
CA ALA A 129 0.90 -19.23 7.56
C ALA A 129 1.51 -17.96 6.97
N ASP A 130 0.79 -17.33 6.05
CA ASP A 130 1.21 -16.12 5.39
C ASP A 130 0.49 -14.92 6.04
N TYR A 131 1.26 -13.91 6.41
CA TYR A 131 0.77 -12.71 7.09
C TYR A 131 1.15 -11.45 6.33
N ILE A 132 0.27 -10.45 6.43
CA ILE A 132 0.53 -9.07 6.04
C ILE A 132 0.49 -8.22 7.32
N ILE A 133 1.55 -7.40 7.52
CA ILE A 133 1.66 -6.47 8.64
C ILE A 133 1.65 -5.06 8.08
N ARG A 134 0.76 -4.21 8.58
CA ARG A 134 0.60 -2.84 8.07
C ARG A 134 0.39 -1.83 9.21
N ASP A 135 0.99 -0.64 9.04
CA ASP A 135 0.70 0.52 9.87
C ASP A 135 1.11 1.80 9.12
N HIS A 136 0.34 2.89 9.25
CA HIS A 136 0.73 4.19 8.67
C HIS A 136 1.89 4.81 9.43
N ASN A 137 1.94 4.64 10.75
CA ASN A 137 3.01 5.14 11.58
C ASN A 137 4.22 4.20 11.54
N ARG A 138 5.39 4.72 11.16
CA ARG A 138 6.63 3.94 11.05
C ARG A 138 7.02 3.26 12.36
N GLN A 139 6.93 3.97 13.49
CA GLN A 139 7.30 3.41 14.78
C GLN A 139 6.34 2.29 15.21
N LEU A 140 5.03 2.46 15.02
CA LEU A 140 4.05 1.42 15.31
C LEU A 140 4.21 0.21 14.38
N PHE A 141 4.59 0.43 13.12
CA PHE A 141 4.92 -0.63 12.18
C PHE A 141 6.10 -1.48 12.66
N GLU A 142 7.20 -0.85 13.09
CA GLU A 142 8.35 -1.57 13.63
C GLU A 142 7.98 -2.33 14.92
N GLN A 143 7.20 -1.71 15.83
CA GLN A 143 6.71 -2.39 17.02
C GLN A 143 5.83 -3.61 16.71
N LYS A 144 5.01 -3.55 15.66
CA LYS A 144 4.24 -4.71 15.18
C LYS A 144 5.15 -5.85 14.73
N LYS A 145 6.19 -5.55 13.97
CA LYS A 145 7.17 -6.56 13.54
C LYS A 145 7.90 -7.19 14.73
N GLU A 146 8.31 -6.38 15.69
CA GLU A 146 8.95 -6.84 16.93
C GLU A 146 8.01 -7.75 17.75
N LEU A 147 6.73 -7.36 17.88
CA LEU A 147 5.73 -8.20 18.55
C LEU A 147 5.57 -9.56 17.84
N PHE A 148 5.47 -9.54 16.50
CA PHE A 148 5.34 -10.76 15.71
C PHE A 148 6.52 -11.73 15.93
N LEU A 149 7.74 -11.23 15.92
CA LEU A 149 8.94 -12.00 16.22
C LEU A 149 8.97 -12.50 17.68
N SER A 150 8.55 -11.67 18.63
CA SER A 150 8.48 -12.03 20.04
C SER A 150 7.47 -13.17 20.31
N CYS A 151 6.37 -13.23 19.54
CA CYS A 151 5.43 -14.35 19.59
C CYS A 151 6.08 -15.65 19.12
N ALA A 152 6.90 -15.62 18.07
CA ALA A 152 7.64 -16.78 17.59
C ALA A 152 8.67 -17.26 18.64
N ASP A 153 9.41 -16.32 19.23
CA ASP A 153 10.37 -16.63 20.31
C ASP A 153 9.69 -17.23 21.54
N PHE A 154 8.51 -16.72 21.89
CA PHE A 154 7.73 -17.29 22.99
C PHE A 154 7.37 -18.77 22.72
N LEU A 155 6.92 -19.08 21.51
CA LEU A 155 6.57 -20.47 21.15
C LEU A 155 7.81 -21.36 21.01
N ASN A 156 8.93 -20.84 20.56
CA ASN A 156 10.20 -21.56 20.54
C ASN A 156 10.67 -21.92 21.95
N ARG A 157 10.55 -21.00 22.93
CA ARG A 157 10.83 -21.32 24.34
C ARG A 157 9.90 -22.40 24.88
N LYS A 158 8.61 -22.41 24.48
CA LYS A 158 7.61 -23.38 24.92
C LYS A 158 7.77 -24.76 24.31
N TYR A 159 8.02 -24.82 23.00
CA TYR A 159 8.01 -26.06 22.20
C TYR A 159 9.40 -26.56 21.80
N GLY A 160 10.41 -25.75 22.00
CA GLY A 160 11.81 -26.01 21.63
C GLY A 160 12.25 -25.18 20.45
N GLU A 161 13.54 -24.84 20.43
CA GLU A 161 14.17 -24.01 19.41
C GLU A 161 13.93 -24.57 18.00
N GLY A 162 13.69 -23.69 17.04
CA GLY A 162 13.43 -24.04 15.65
C GLY A 162 12.04 -24.62 15.37
N THR A 163 11.13 -24.63 16.37
CA THR A 163 9.74 -25.06 16.15
C THR A 163 8.98 -24.03 15.32
N VAL A 164 9.24 -22.74 15.51
CA VAL A 164 8.61 -21.64 14.78
C VAL A 164 9.72 -20.81 14.14
N ILE A 165 9.67 -20.68 12.82
CA ILE A 165 10.59 -19.85 12.04
C ILE A 165 9.78 -18.80 11.31
N VAL A 166 10.25 -17.55 11.32
CA VAL A 166 9.64 -16.42 10.62
C VAL A 166 10.56 -15.95 9.53
N ASP A 167 10.05 -15.90 8.29
CA ASP A 167 10.65 -15.18 7.18
C ASP A 167 9.83 -13.91 6.98
N MET A 168 10.44 -12.74 7.25
CA MET A 168 9.79 -11.43 7.19
C MET A 168 10.55 -10.49 6.28
N LYS A 169 9.81 -9.80 5.39
CA LYS A 169 10.38 -8.84 4.46
C LYS A 169 9.49 -7.60 4.35
N ASP A 170 10.11 -6.43 4.45
CA ASP A 170 9.43 -5.16 4.17
C ASP A 170 9.14 -5.04 2.67
N SER A 171 7.93 -4.60 2.34
CA SER A 171 7.45 -4.47 0.96
C SER A 171 7.54 -3.03 0.46
N TYR A 172 7.03 -2.08 1.24
CA TYR A 172 7.06 -0.64 0.94
C TYR A 172 6.85 0.19 2.21
N TYR A 173 7.07 1.50 2.07
CA TYR A 173 6.94 2.45 3.18
C TYR A 173 5.97 3.57 2.86
N ASN A 174 5.52 4.29 3.89
CA ASN A 174 4.63 5.43 3.77
C ASN A 174 5.35 6.60 3.07
N MET A 175 4.84 7.03 1.92
CA MET A 175 5.42 8.14 1.15
C MET A 175 5.33 9.50 1.86
N ARG A 176 4.57 9.61 2.94
CA ARG A 176 4.45 10.85 3.72
C ARG A 176 5.81 11.41 4.10
N GLU A 177 6.78 10.55 4.49
CA GLU A 177 8.14 10.97 4.87
C GLU A 177 8.83 11.79 3.77
N ILE A 178 8.54 11.48 2.50
CA ILE A 178 9.04 12.22 1.34
C ILE A 178 8.15 13.43 1.05
N MET A 179 6.83 13.23 1.08
CA MET A 179 5.85 14.26 0.70
C MET A 179 5.85 15.47 1.61
N GLU A 180 6.17 15.31 2.91
CA GLU A 180 6.29 16.44 3.86
C GLU A 180 7.30 17.51 3.41
N GLN A 181 8.28 17.14 2.57
CA GLN A 181 9.24 18.07 1.97
C GLN A 181 8.75 18.68 0.65
N HIS A 182 7.62 18.20 0.14
CA HIS A 182 7.06 18.54 -1.18
C HIS A 182 5.57 18.92 -1.12
N MET A 183 5.12 19.51 0.00
CA MET A 183 3.71 19.83 0.23
C MET A 183 3.11 20.77 -0.82
N HIS A 184 3.93 21.52 -1.55
CA HIS A 184 3.46 22.32 -2.69
C HIS A 184 2.73 21.49 -3.77
N LEU A 185 3.01 20.19 -3.90
CA LEU A 185 2.28 19.29 -4.79
C LEU A 185 0.83 19.15 -4.31
N ILE A 186 0.65 18.96 -3.02
CA ILE A 186 -0.65 18.81 -2.39
C ILE A 186 -1.43 20.14 -2.45
N ASP A 187 -0.78 21.24 -2.15
CA ASP A 187 -1.40 22.58 -2.15
C ASP A 187 -1.83 22.97 -3.57
N ASN A 188 -1.01 22.72 -4.59
CA ASN A 188 -1.34 22.96 -5.99
C ASN A 188 -2.52 22.11 -6.46
N ALA A 189 -2.56 20.81 -6.08
CA ALA A 189 -3.68 19.94 -6.42
C ALA A 189 -4.99 20.39 -5.75
N LYS A 190 -4.95 20.75 -4.46
CA LYS A 190 -6.11 21.31 -3.73
C LYS A 190 -6.62 22.58 -4.39
N ALA A 191 -5.72 23.54 -4.65
CA ALA A 191 -6.11 24.80 -5.30
C ALA A 191 -6.74 24.56 -6.68
N ALA A 192 -6.20 23.64 -7.47
CA ALA A 192 -6.78 23.29 -8.77
C ALA A 192 -8.16 22.61 -8.65
N MET A 193 -8.36 21.75 -7.63
CA MET A 193 -9.67 21.17 -7.32
C MET A 193 -10.69 22.25 -6.94
N GLU A 194 -10.34 23.14 -6.02
CA GLU A 194 -11.21 24.22 -5.56
C GLU A 194 -11.63 25.17 -6.70
N GLU A 195 -10.70 25.54 -7.59
CA GLU A 195 -10.97 26.34 -8.79
C GLU A 195 -12.01 25.71 -9.73
N LEU A 196 -12.06 24.38 -9.75
CA LEU A 196 -13.02 23.61 -10.56
C LEU A 196 -14.29 23.22 -9.80
N GLY A 197 -14.45 23.70 -8.57
CA GLY A 197 -15.59 23.34 -7.72
C GLY A 197 -15.59 21.86 -7.31
N ILE A 198 -14.42 21.25 -7.23
CA ILE A 198 -14.20 19.90 -6.71
C ILE A 198 -13.76 20.05 -5.26
N GLU A 199 -14.45 19.41 -4.32
CA GLU A 199 -14.07 19.39 -2.92
C GLU A 199 -12.87 18.46 -2.70
N PRO A 200 -11.70 18.96 -2.23
CA PRO A 200 -10.55 18.11 -1.95
C PRO A 200 -10.80 17.18 -0.75
N LYS A 201 -10.56 15.90 -0.93
CA LYS A 201 -10.68 14.86 0.11
C LYS A 201 -9.32 14.22 0.31
N VAL A 202 -8.65 14.59 1.39
CA VAL A 202 -7.38 13.98 1.74
C VAL A 202 -7.62 12.79 2.64
N SER A 203 -7.23 11.61 2.19
CA SER A 203 -7.33 10.36 2.94
C SER A 203 -6.05 9.54 2.79
N PRO A 204 -5.72 8.71 3.80
CA PRO A 204 -4.60 7.79 3.68
C PRO A 204 -5.00 6.56 2.86
N ILE A 205 -4.11 6.11 1.98
CA ILE A 205 -4.26 4.84 1.27
C ILE A 205 -4.06 3.69 2.26
N ARG A 206 -5.02 2.76 2.36
CA ARG A 206 -4.89 1.54 3.17
C ARG A 206 -4.22 0.40 2.39
N GLY A 207 -3.33 0.73 1.48
CA GLY A 207 -2.59 -0.16 0.61
C GLY A 207 -1.23 0.41 0.25
N GLY A 208 -0.68 -0.04 -0.86
CA GLY A 208 0.46 0.53 -1.56
C GLY A 208 -0.01 1.26 -2.82
N THR A 209 0.90 1.94 -3.49
CA THR A 209 0.70 2.58 -4.79
C THR A 209 2.06 2.77 -5.46
N ASP A 210 2.09 2.83 -6.78
CA ASP A 210 3.30 3.16 -7.54
C ASP A 210 3.84 4.54 -7.14
N GLY A 211 2.98 5.50 -6.81
CA GLY A 211 3.38 6.83 -6.32
C GLY A 211 4.26 6.77 -5.07
N ALA A 212 3.98 5.85 -4.14
CA ALA A 212 4.82 5.66 -2.98
C ALA A 212 6.22 5.14 -3.37
N ARG A 213 6.29 4.14 -4.25
CA ARG A 213 7.57 3.59 -4.72
C ARG A 213 8.39 4.62 -5.49
N LEU A 214 7.75 5.34 -6.42
CA LEU A 214 8.38 6.43 -7.18
C LEU A 214 8.92 7.53 -6.26
N SER A 215 8.19 7.87 -5.20
CA SER A 215 8.63 8.85 -4.20
C SER A 215 9.95 8.43 -3.54
N PHE A 216 10.07 7.17 -3.12
CA PHE A 216 11.32 6.64 -2.56
C PHE A 216 12.44 6.44 -3.60
N MET A 217 12.11 6.39 -4.89
CA MET A 217 13.09 6.39 -5.99
C MET A 217 13.59 7.78 -6.37
N GLY A 218 13.11 8.83 -5.68
CA GLY A 218 13.52 10.23 -5.87
C GLY A 218 12.60 11.04 -6.80
N LEU A 219 11.39 10.57 -7.06
CA LEU A 219 10.35 11.28 -7.80
C LEU A 219 9.12 11.45 -6.88
N PRO A 220 9.02 12.56 -6.11
CA PRO A 220 7.85 12.82 -5.27
C PRO A 220 6.56 12.76 -6.05
N CYS A 221 5.64 11.87 -5.67
CA CYS A 221 4.51 11.48 -6.51
C CYS A 221 3.27 11.15 -5.68
N PRO A 222 2.44 12.14 -5.29
CA PRO A 222 1.15 11.89 -4.66
C PRO A 222 0.14 11.33 -5.66
N ASN A 223 -0.95 10.75 -5.17
CA ASN A 223 -1.97 10.11 -5.97
C ASN A 223 -3.20 11.00 -6.12
N LEU A 224 -3.73 11.09 -7.33
CA LEU A 224 -4.94 11.84 -7.71
C LEU A 224 -6.08 10.88 -8.05
N CYS A 225 -7.31 11.33 -7.81
CA CYS A 225 -8.55 10.64 -8.18
C CYS A 225 -8.64 10.31 -9.68
N THR A 226 -9.35 9.22 -9.99
CA THR A 226 -9.73 8.84 -11.36
C THR A 226 -11.22 9.01 -11.61
N GLY A 227 -12.04 8.98 -10.56
CA GLY A 227 -13.49 8.87 -10.61
C GLY A 227 -13.97 7.42 -10.71
N GLY A 228 -13.10 6.46 -10.40
CA GLY A 228 -13.43 5.05 -10.25
C GLY A 228 -13.99 4.74 -8.87
N GLU A 229 -14.75 3.65 -8.78
CA GLU A 229 -15.42 3.18 -7.57
C GLU A 229 -15.47 1.66 -7.52
N ASN A 230 -15.56 1.09 -6.32
CA ASN A 230 -15.69 -0.35 -6.07
C ASN A 230 -14.52 -1.20 -6.61
N TYR A 231 -13.31 -0.67 -6.52
CA TYR A 231 -12.09 -1.31 -7.00
C TYR A 231 -11.96 -2.76 -6.51
N HIS A 232 -11.38 -3.61 -7.36
CA HIS A 232 -11.18 -5.04 -7.15
C HIS A 232 -12.49 -5.82 -6.92
N GLY A 233 -13.64 -5.19 -7.18
CA GLY A 233 -14.95 -5.79 -7.02
C GLY A 233 -15.62 -6.10 -8.37
N ARG A 234 -16.54 -7.07 -8.37
CA ARG A 234 -17.31 -7.39 -9.57
C ARG A 234 -18.26 -6.28 -10.06
N TYR A 235 -18.42 -5.24 -9.27
CA TYR A 235 -19.25 -4.05 -9.56
C TYR A 235 -18.39 -2.78 -9.68
N GLU A 236 -17.13 -2.94 -10.02
CA GLU A 236 -16.22 -1.83 -10.31
C GLU A 236 -16.74 -1.03 -11.51
N TYR A 237 -16.68 0.29 -11.40
CA TYR A 237 -17.10 1.20 -12.47
C TYR A 237 -16.32 2.52 -12.42
N ALA A 238 -16.29 3.24 -13.54
CA ALA A 238 -15.80 4.62 -13.61
C ALA A 238 -16.96 5.54 -14.06
N CYS A 239 -17.12 6.65 -13.35
CA CYS A 239 -18.11 7.66 -13.68
C CYS A 239 -17.58 8.60 -14.77
N VAL A 240 -18.21 8.66 -15.96
CA VAL A 240 -17.76 9.48 -17.09
C VAL A 240 -17.62 10.96 -16.69
N GLN A 241 -18.59 11.50 -15.95
CA GLN A 241 -18.56 12.90 -15.51
C GLN A 241 -17.40 13.19 -14.55
N SER A 242 -17.04 12.21 -13.70
CA SER A 242 -15.86 12.31 -12.84
C SER A 242 -14.56 12.24 -13.66
N MET A 243 -14.48 11.38 -14.66
CA MET A 243 -13.33 11.30 -15.58
C MET A 243 -13.11 12.62 -16.34
N GLU A 244 -14.20 13.24 -16.82
CA GLU A 244 -14.14 14.57 -17.48
C GLU A 244 -13.62 15.64 -16.52
N LYS A 245 -14.11 15.67 -15.27
CA LYS A 245 -13.61 16.60 -14.25
C LYS A 245 -12.15 16.33 -13.89
N THR A 246 -11.75 15.07 -13.77
CA THR A 246 -10.34 14.70 -13.53
C THR A 246 -9.44 15.16 -14.68
N THR A 247 -9.89 15.06 -15.92
CA THR A 247 -9.15 15.62 -17.08
C THR A 247 -8.95 17.14 -16.92
N GLY A 248 -10.00 17.87 -16.55
CA GLY A 248 -9.91 19.31 -16.25
C GLY A 248 -8.95 19.62 -15.09
N LEU A 249 -8.97 18.78 -14.05
CA LEU A 249 -8.08 18.88 -12.89
C LEU A 249 -6.60 18.74 -13.31
N LEU A 250 -6.27 17.76 -14.16
CA LEU A 250 -4.91 17.59 -14.65
C LEU A 250 -4.42 18.81 -15.45
N ILE A 251 -5.28 19.42 -16.28
CA ILE A 251 -4.96 20.65 -17.01
C ILE A 251 -4.72 21.82 -16.02
N ALA A 252 -5.59 21.97 -15.01
CA ALA A 252 -5.45 23.02 -14.00
C ALA A 252 -4.17 22.85 -13.16
N ILE A 253 -3.82 21.62 -12.78
CA ILE A 253 -2.55 21.31 -12.09
C ILE A 253 -1.36 21.67 -13.01
N ALA A 254 -1.37 21.28 -14.27
CA ALA A 254 -0.28 21.59 -15.21
C ALA A 254 -0.05 23.10 -15.33
N ALA A 255 -1.12 23.90 -15.28
CA ALA A 255 -1.03 25.37 -15.31
C ALA A 255 -0.35 25.96 -14.06
N LYS A 256 -0.41 25.30 -12.88
CA LYS A 256 0.29 25.74 -11.65
C LYS A 256 1.82 25.67 -11.77
N TYR A 257 2.33 24.97 -12.78
CA TYR A 257 3.76 24.81 -13.03
C TYR A 257 4.26 25.59 -14.28
N ALA A 258 3.43 26.47 -14.84
CA ALA A 258 3.75 27.21 -16.09
C ALA A 258 4.97 28.13 -15.97
N ASP A 259 5.22 28.66 -14.79
CA ASP A 259 6.29 29.65 -14.54
C ASP A 259 7.50 29.05 -13.78
N ARG A 260 7.65 27.71 -13.81
CA ARG A 260 8.75 27.00 -13.14
C ARG A 260 9.67 26.29 -14.13
#